data_3b271b4ff3a1fa7878fa493fe2f4cab7
#
_entry.id   3b271b4ff3a1fa7878fa493fe2f4cab7
#
_cell.length_a   1.000
_cell.length_b   1.000
_cell.length_c   1.000
_cell.angle_alpha   90.00
_cell.angle_beta   90.00
_cell.angle_gamma   90.00
#
_symmetry.space_group_name_H-M   'P 1'
#
loop_
_entity.id
_entity.type
_entity.pdbx_description
1 polymer ?
#
loop_
_entity_poly.entity_id
_entity_poly.type
_entity_poly.pdbx_seq_one_letter_code
_entity_poly.pdbx_strand_id
1 'polypeptide(L)'
;MTAIGFVKEGKYVGVRELRGNLSRMLKSRQSYFVTDHGKPVKAMIPYGILLELLEILEELKDKNLIQEIAQGRKEYREGGWVPASRLKKQL
;
A
#
# COMPACT_ATOMS: atom_id res chain seq x y z
N MET A 1 1.57 17.48 6.94
CA MET A 1 1.90 16.14 7.46
C MET A 1 2.79 15.42 6.45
N THR A 2 3.81 14.75 6.94
CA THR A 2 4.73 14.01 6.07
C THR A 2 4.12 12.67 5.65
N ALA A 3 4.68 12.06 4.59
CA ALA A 3 4.24 10.74 4.16
C ALA A 3 4.39 9.71 5.28
N ILE A 4 5.51 9.77 6.01
CA ILE A 4 5.73 8.87 7.16
C ILE A 4 4.67 9.08 8.22
N GLY A 5 4.30 10.34 8.50
CA GLY A 5 3.26 10.65 9.45
C GLY A 5 1.91 10.08 9.06
N PHE A 6 1.55 10.14 7.77
CA PHE A 6 0.31 9.54 7.28
C PHE A 6 0.26 8.05 7.57
N VAL A 7 1.37 7.36 7.37
CA VAL A 7 1.44 5.92 7.63
C VAL A 7 1.35 5.63 9.12
N LYS A 8 2.09 6.39 9.95
CA LYS A 8 2.08 6.19 11.40
C LYS A 8 0.72 6.42 12.03
N GLU A 9 -0.07 7.31 11.46
CA GLU A 9 -1.40 7.64 11.98
C GLU A 9 -2.49 6.80 11.36
N GLY A 10 -2.14 5.73 10.64
CA GLY A 10 -3.11 4.83 10.05
C GLY A 10 -4.00 4.19 11.11
N LYS A 11 -5.23 3.93 10.70
CA LYS A 11 -6.22 3.30 11.59
C LYS A 11 -6.29 1.81 11.33
N TYR A 12 -6.44 1.06 12.39
CA TYR A 12 -6.65 -0.38 12.27
C TYR A 12 -8.11 -0.67 12.01
N VAL A 13 -8.38 -1.50 11.01
CA VAL A 13 -9.75 -1.91 10.67
C VAL A 13 -9.78 -3.40 10.46
N GLY A 14 -10.82 -4.06 10.96
CA GLY A 14 -11.02 -5.48 10.69
C GLY A 14 -11.59 -5.71 9.30
N VAL A 15 -11.50 -6.94 8.83
CA VAL A 15 -12.01 -7.33 7.50
C VAL A 15 -13.50 -7.01 7.35
N ARG A 16 -14.29 -7.27 8.38
CA ARG A 16 -15.73 -7.02 8.32
C ARG A 16 -16.04 -5.53 8.18
N GLU A 17 -15.35 -4.68 8.95
CA GLU A 17 -15.51 -3.24 8.87
C GLU A 17 -15.05 -2.72 7.51
N LEU A 18 -13.94 -3.22 7.01
CA LEU A 18 -13.44 -2.86 5.68
C LEU A 18 -14.48 -3.17 4.61
N ARG A 19 -15.05 -4.37 4.65
CA ARG A 19 -16.04 -4.81 3.67
C ARG A 19 -17.27 -3.91 3.65
N GLY A 20 -17.73 -3.50 4.82
CA GLY A 20 -18.91 -2.64 4.95
C GLY A 20 -18.66 -1.17 4.58
N ASN A 21 -17.42 -0.71 4.58
CA ASN A 21 -17.09 0.70 4.39
C ASN A 21 -16.03 0.94 3.31
N LEU A 22 -15.79 -0.05 2.47
CA LEU A 22 -14.68 0.00 1.51
C LEU A 22 -14.73 1.24 0.61
N SER A 23 -15.89 1.54 0.05
CA SER A 23 -16.03 2.68 -0.85
C SER A 23 -15.66 4.00 -0.17
N ARG A 24 -16.12 4.18 1.07
CA ARG A 24 -15.81 5.39 1.84
C ARG A 24 -14.33 5.44 2.18
N MET A 25 -13.75 4.31 2.57
CA MET A 25 -12.34 4.24 2.91
C MET A 25 -11.43 4.53 1.71
N LEU A 26 -11.81 4.07 0.53
CA LEU A 26 -11.05 4.33 -0.69
C LEU A 26 -11.03 5.81 -1.05
N LYS A 27 -12.07 6.55 -0.70
CA LYS A 27 -12.15 7.99 -0.97
C LYS A 27 -11.48 8.82 0.11
N SER A 28 -11.16 8.23 1.24
CA SER A 28 -10.51 8.90 2.35
C SER A 28 -9.03 9.08 2.08
N ARG A 29 -8.44 10.11 2.68
CA ARG A 29 -6.99 10.30 2.66
C ARG A 29 -6.30 9.57 3.82
N GLN A 30 -7.07 8.82 4.58
CA GLN A 30 -6.57 8.08 5.72
C GLN A 30 -5.88 6.79 5.29
N SER A 31 -4.78 6.46 5.96
CA SER A 31 -4.18 5.13 5.83
C SER A 31 -4.91 4.15 6.74
N TYR A 32 -5.06 2.92 6.29
CA TYR A 32 -5.73 1.87 7.06
C TYR A 32 -4.87 0.62 7.09
N PHE A 33 -4.80 0.01 8.26
CA PHE A 33 -4.14 -1.27 8.44
C PHE A 33 -5.23 -2.33 8.63
N VAL A 34 -5.38 -3.19 7.65
CA VAL A 34 -6.41 -4.22 7.68
C VAL A 34 -5.94 -5.37 8.55
N THR A 35 -6.75 -5.75 9.53
CA THR A 35 -6.43 -6.83 10.43
C THR A 35 -7.33 -8.03 10.19
N ASP A 36 -6.76 -9.22 10.39
CA ASP A 36 -7.51 -10.47 10.36
C ASP A 36 -7.14 -11.21 11.64
N HIS A 37 -8.16 -11.55 12.44
CA HIS A 37 -7.97 -12.18 13.75
C HIS A 37 -6.99 -11.40 14.64
N GLY A 38 -7.09 -10.07 14.58
CA GLY A 38 -6.29 -9.19 15.42
C GLY A 38 -4.88 -8.93 14.92
N LYS A 39 -4.50 -9.52 13.79
CA LYS A 39 -3.15 -9.34 13.22
C LYS A 39 -3.21 -8.52 11.94
N PRO A 40 -2.36 -7.50 11.79
CA PRO A 40 -2.30 -6.75 10.54
C PRO A 40 -1.84 -7.65 9.39
N VAL A 41 -2.59 -7.64 8.28
CA VAL A 41 -2.28 -8.47 7.11
C VAL A 41 -2.08 -7.64 5.85
N LYS A 42 -2.66 -6.45 5.78
CA LYS A 42 -2.55 -5.55 4.63
C LYS A 42 -2.59 -4.10 5.10
N ALA A 43 -2.07 -3.23 4.27
CA ALA A 43 -2.17 -1.79 4.50
C ALA A 43 -2.77 -1.14 3.27
N MET A 44 -3.68 -0.18 3.50
CA MET A 44 -4.23 0.67 2.45
C MET A 44 -3.66 2.06 2.66
N ILE A 45 -2.88 2.53 1.69
CA ILE A 45 -2.20 3.82 1.78
C ILE A 45 -2.59 4.64 0.56
N PRO A 46 -2.92 5.94 0.74
CA PRO A 46 -3.19 6.79 -0.42
C PRO A 46 -2.04 6.71 -1.43
N TYR A 47 -2.35 6.59 -2.70
CA TYR A 47 -1.34 6.33 -3.72
C TYR A 47 -0.27 7.42 -3.76
N GLY A 48 -0.66 8.69 -3.60
CA GLY A 48 0.30 9.79 -3.56
C GLY A 48 1.29 9.68 -2.40
N ILE A 49 0.80 9.18 -1.26
CA ILE A 49 1.66 8.96 -0.09
C ILE A 49 2.65 7.85 -0.37
N LEU A 50 2.21 6.79 -1.06
CA LEU A 50 3.12 5.72 -1.45
C LEU A 50 4.24 6.24 -2.34
N LEU A 51 3.92 7.11 -3.31
CA LEU A 51 4.92 7.69 -4.20
C LEU A 51 5.95 8.51 -3.42
N GLU A 52 5.51 9.28 -2.43
CA GLU A 52 6.42 10.03 -1.58
C GLU A 52 7.33 9.11 -0.77
N LEU A 53 6.79 8.00 -0.27
CA LEU A 53 7.60 7.01 0.45
C LEU A 53 8.67 6.42 -0.45
N LEU A 54 8.35 6.18 -1.72
CA LEU A 54 9.32 5.66 -2.69
C LEU A 54 10.44 6.66 -2.93
N GLU A 55 10.11 7.95 -2.99
CA GLU A 55 11.13 8.99 -3.11
C GLU A 55 12.06 9.02 -1.91
N ILE A 56 11.51 8.85 -0.71
CA ILE A 56 12.32 8.78 0.50
C ILE A 56 13.28 7.60 0.45
N LEU A 57 12.81 6.44 0.02
CA LEU A 57 13.66 5.26 -0.14
C LEU A 57 14.76 5.49 -1.16
N GLU A 58 14.46 6.19 -2.24
CA GLU A 58 15.43 6.55 -3.27
C GLU A 58 16.53 7.43 -2.69
N GLU A 59 16.17 8.39 -1.85
CA GLU A 59 17.12 9.25 -1.17
C GLU A 59 18.05 8.47 -0.25
N LEU A 60 17.57 7.37 0.32
CA LEU A 60 18.36 6.49 1.16
C LEU A 60 19.22 5.53 0.34
N LYS A 61 19.10 5.57 -0.99
CA LYS A 61 19.93 4.81 -1.93
C LYS A 61 19.84 3.30 -1.78
N ASP A 62 18.68 2.78 -1.37
CA ASP A 62 18.44 1.34 -1.39
C ASP A 62 18.02 0.95 -2.81
N LYS A 63 19.04 0.78 -3.66
CA LYS A 63 18.81 0.59 -5.10
C LYS A 63 18.05 -0.68 -5.43
N ASN A 64 18.32 -1.76 -4.70
CA ASN A 64 17.66 -3.02 -5.00
C ASN A 64 16.16 -2.96 -4.73
N LEU A 65 15.79 -2.46 -3.56
CA LEU A 65 14.39 -2.32 -3.20
C LEU A 65 13.67 -1.36 -4.13
N ILE A 66 14.31 -0.25 -4.48
CA ILE A 66 13.74 0.75 -5.38
C ILE A 66 13.49 0.15 -6.76
N GLN A 67 14.41 -0.65 -7.27
CA GLN A 67 14.24 -1.27 -8.57
C GLN A 67 13.06 -2.24 -8.59
N GLU A 68 12.89 -3.03 -7.55
CA GLU A 68 11.76 -3.95 -7.45
C GLU A 68 10.43 -3.20 -7.41
N ILE A 69 10.36 -2.16 -6.62
CA ILE A 69 9.14 -1.36 -6.50
C ILE A 69 8.85 -0.62 -7.80
N ALA A 70 9.88 -0.05 -8.42
CA ALA A 70 9.74 0.67 -9.68
C ALA A 70 9.23 -0.24 -10.79
N GLN A 71 9.70 -1.48 -10.83
CA GLN A 71 9.24 -2.46 -11.82
C GLN A 71 7.75 -2.76 -11.64
N GLY A 72 7.31 -2.96 -10.40
CA GLY A 72 5.90 -3.19 -10.12
C GLY A 72 5.02 -2.01 -10.53
N ARG A 73 5.49 -0.78 -10.28
CA ARG A 73 4.76 0.42 -10.69
C ARG A 73 4.67 0.55 -12.20
N LYS A 74 5.75 0.22 -12.89
CA LYS A 74 5.78 0.26 -14.35
C LYS A 74 4.78 -0.72 -14.94
N GLU A 75 4.77 -1.93 -14.45
CA GLU A 75 3.83 -2.96 -14.88
C GLU A 75 2.38 -2.50 -14.70
N TYR A 76 2.08 -1.88 -13.57
CA TYR A 76 0.75 -1.37 -13.29
C TYR A 76 0.34 -0.26 -14.27
N ARG A 77 1.23 0.71 -14.50
CA ARG A 77 0.94 1.83 -15.39
C ARG A 77 0.75 1.43 -16.84
N GLU A 78 1.44 0.39 -17.27
CA GLU A 78 1.33 -0.12 -18.64
C GLU A 78 0.10 -1.01 -18.83
N GLY A 79 -0.77 -1.06 -17.82
CA GLY A 79 -1.95 -1.91 -17.89
C GLY A 79 -1.64 -3.36 -17.66
N GLY A 80 -0.40 -3.63 -17.28
CA GLY A 80 0.02 -4.99 -16.96
C GLY A 80 -0.46 -5.36 -15.57
N TRP A 81 -1.53 -6.10 -15.51
CA TRP A 81 -1.99 -6.62 -14.25
C TRP A 81 -1.06 -7.71 -13.76
N VAL A 82 -0.76 -7.68 -12.46
CA VAL A 82 -0.08 -8.81 -11.87
C VAL A 82 -1.06 -9.98 -11.89
N PRO A 83 -0.76 -11.08 -12.60
CA PRO A 83 -1.67 -12.22 -12.64
C PRO A 83 -1.95 -12.76 -11.25
N ALA A 84 -3.15 -13.29 -11.05
CA ALA A 84 -3.53 -13.87 -9.76
C ALA A 84 -2.54 -14.93 -9.29
N SER A 85 -1.99 -15.70 -10.22
CA SER A 85 -0.98 -16.71 -9.92
C SER A 85 0.30 -16.10 -9.34
N ARG A 86 0.70 -14.93 -9.83
CA ARG A 86 1.86 -14.21 -9.27
C ARG A 86 1.56 -13.68 -7.87
N LEU A 87 0.35 -13.14 -7.69
CA LEU A 87 -0.05 -12.64 -6.38
C LEU A 87 -0.05 -13.75 -5.34
N LYS A 88 -0.51 -14.93 -5.72
CA LYS A 88 -0.51 -16.08 -4.81
C LYS A 88 0.91 -16.47 -4.39
N LYS A 89 1.87 -16.34 -5.28
CA LYS A 89 3.26 -16.65 -4.96
C LYS A 89 3.88 -15.64 -4.01
N GLN A 90 3.35 -14.41 -4.02
CA GLN A 90 3.85 -13.34 -3.16
C GLN A 90 3.19 -13.34 -1.78
N LEU A 91 2.07 -14.02 -1.65
CA LEU A 91 1.36 -14.12 -0.39
C LEU A 91 1.82 -15.34 0.40
#